data_ab94790d85f500848493168e9e251d56
#
_entry.id   ab94790d85f500848493168e9e251d56
#
_cell.length_a   1.000
_cell.length_b   1.000
_cell.length_c   1.000
_cell.angle_alpha   90.00
_cell.angle_beta   90.00
_cell.angle_gamma   90.00
#
_symmetry.space_group_name_H-M   'P 1'
#
loop_
_entity.id
_entity.type
_entity.pdbx_description
1 polymer ?
#
loop_
_entity_poly.entity_id
_entity_poly.type
_entity_poly.pdbx_seq_one_letter_code
_entity_poly.pdbx_strand_id
1 'polypeptide(L)'
;MRQGKEISSVKNSIQTRLSGVMLLVLVFALGINVFIFKQIHTAVTRIDAVFSSNTAVNELSESLEQVESTVYEYLNTKSTQALENYYRYEQNYKNLIEELNDRNLDNEVKMLEKNIRRMSESYLEQTNETVQAKRGRNVEKYKTSYEDENELYEYINVYIYKLNNLRFKTNSANYQLLLLAMNVLYKLCIFVMLVVYALGLAVTTLLVRNMIRP
;
A
#
# COMPACT_ATOMS: atom_id res chain seq x y z
N MET A 1 38.94 -6.25 -62.07
CA MET A 1 38.54 -7.10 -60.93
C MET A 1 38.84 -6.50 -59.52
N ARG A 2 39.76 -5.56 -59.36
CA ARG A 2 40.07 -4.93 -58.03
C ARG A 2 39.03 -3.93 -57.52
N GLN A 3 38.39 -3.13 -58.34
CA GLN A 3 37.41 -2.12 -57.93
C GLN A 3 36.10 -2.70 -57.31
N GLY A 4 35.65 -3.87 -57.76
CA GLY A 4 34.43 -4.51 -57.21
C GLY A 4 34.60 -5.04 -55.77
N LYS A 5 35.83 -5.40 -55.36
CA LYS A 5 36.16 -5.88 -54.04
C LYS A 5 36.23 -4.74 -52.99
N GLU A 6 36.72 -3.57 -53.38
CA GLU A 6 36.80 -2.40 -52.51
C GLU A 6 35.38 -1.83 -52.21
N ILE A 7 34.52 -1.75 -53.22
CA ILE A 7 33.12 -1.28 -53.06
C ILE A 7 32.32 -2.23 -52.17
N SER A 8 32.49 -3.54 -52.27
CA SER A 8 31.83 -4.53 -51.41
C SER A 8 32.35 -4.48 -49.98
N SER A 9 33.63 -4.21 -49.76
CA SER A 9 34.22 -4.06 -48.41
C SER A 9 33.71 -2.80 -47.68
N VAL A 10 33.63 -1.66 -48.37
CA VAL A 10 33.11 -0.41 -47.84
C VAL A 10 31.61 -0.52 -47.52
N LYS A 11 30.83 -1.17 -48.40
CA LYS A 11 29.41 -1.44 -48.23
C LYS A 11 29.12 -2.31 -46.98
N ASN A 12 29.90 -3.38 -46.78
CA ASN A 12 29.82 -4.23 -45.60
C ASN A 12 30.20 -3.50 -44.32
N SER A 13 31.24 -2.64 -44.33
CA SER A 13 31.65 -1.84 -43.17
C SER A 13 30.60 -0.83 -42.76
N ILE A 14 29.92 -0.19 -43.70
CA ILE A 14 28.79 0.76 -43.38
C ILE A 14 27.58 0.01 -42.85
N GLN A 15 27.24 -1.13 -43.42
CA GLN A 15 26.13 -1.97 -42.95
C GLN A 15 26.38 -2.47 -41.51
N THR A 16 27.60 -2.90 -41.19
CA THR A 16 27.96 -3.37 -39.84
C THR A 16 27.93 -2.25 -38.84
N ARG A 17 28.42 -1.05 -39.17
CA ARG A 17 28.34 0.14 -38.26
C ARG A 17 26.90 0.58 -38.01
N LEU A 18 26.06 0.56 -39.05
CA LEU A 18 24.64 0.96 -38.93
C LEU A 18 23.85 -0.05 -38.11
N SER A 19 24.10 -1.36 -38.32
CA SER A 19 23.52 -2.43 -37.49
C SER A 19 23.95 -2.32 -36.03
N GLY A 20 25.24 -1.97 -35.77
CA GLY A 20 25.75 -1.74 -34.43
C GLY A 20 25.07 -0.57 -33.73
N VAL A 21 24.86 0.57 -34.41
CA VAL A 21 24.14 1.72 -33.87
C VAL A 21 22.66 1.37 -33.55
N MET A 22 22.03 0.63 -34.47
CA MET A 22 20.61 0.21 -34.25
C MET A 22 20.47 -0.73 -33.06
N LEU A 23 21.41 -1.66 -32.87
CA LEU A 23 21.48 -2.57 -31.75
C LEU A 23 21.69 -1.80 -30.42
N LEU A 24 22.56 -0.79 -30.42
CA LEU A 24 22.80 0.09 -29.26
C LEU A 24 21.54 0.86 -28.85
N VAL A 25 20.83 1.42 -29.83
CA VAL A 25 19.53 2.12 -29.58
C VAL A 25 18.49 1.17 -29.01
N LEU A 26 18.42 -0.06 -29.50
CA LEU A 26 17.50 -1.10 -29.02
C LEU A 26 17.83 -1.49 -27.59
N VAL A 27 19.09 -1.72 -27.27
CA VAL A 27 19.52 -2.04 -25.88
C VAL A 27 19.22 -0.88 -24.92
N PHE A 28 19.47 0.36 -25.37
CA PHE A 28 19.16 1.54 -24.56
C PHE A 28 17.66 1.69 -24.32
N ALA A 29 16.83 1.48 -25.34
CA ALA A 29 15.37 1.49 -25.22
C ALA A 29 14.86 0.40 -24.27
N LEU A 30 15.44 -0.81 -24.32
CA LEU A 30 15.12 -1.89 -23.38
C LEU A 30 15.52 -1.52 -21.95
N GLY A 31 16.67 -0.91 -21.72
CA GLY A 31 17.12 -0.45 -20.41
C GLY A 31 16.15 0.56 -19.79
N ILE A 32 15.67 1.52 -20.60
CA ILE A 32 14.67 2.50 -20.14
C ILE A 32 13.33 1.82 -19.81
N ASN A 33 12.88 0.88 -20.63
CA ASN A 33 11.64 0.14 -20.34
C ASN A 33 11.72 -0.65 -19.02
N VAL A 34 12.84 -1.31 -18.75
CA VAL A 34 13.06 -2.02 -17.47
C VAL A 34 13.06 -1.04 -16.30
N PHE A 35 13.69 0.12 -16.45
CA PHE A 35 13.69 1.17 -15.43
C PHE A 35 12.27 1.69 -15.13
N ILE A 36 11.49 2.00 -16.17
CA ILE A 36 10.10 2.47 -16.06
C ILE A 36 9.25 1.40 -15.39
N PHE A 37 9.38 0.13 -15.78
CA PHE A 37 8.64 -0.98 -15.19
C PHE A 37 8.92 -1.13 -13.68
N LYS A 38 10.20 -1.01 -13.29
CA LYS A 38 10.61 -1.04 -11.89
C LYS A 38 9.99 0.12 -11.09
N GLN A 39 9.93 1.32 -11.64
CA GLN A 39 9.31 2.48 -10.99
C GLN A 39 7.80 2.30 -10.83
N ILE A 40 7.11 1.79 -11.85
CA ILE A 40 5.67 1.49 -11.80
C ILE A 40 5.40 0.43 -10.73
N HIS A 41 6.18 -0.64 -10.71
CA HIS A 41 6.03 -1.69 -9.70
C HIS A 41 6.19 -1.16 -8.26
N THR A 42 7.22 -0.32 -8.02
CA THR A 42 7.42 0.34 -6.73
C THR A 42 6.25 1.25 -6.36
N ALA A 43 5.67 1.93 -7.34
CA ALA A 43 4.52 2.79 -7.15
C ALA A 43 3.28 2.00 -6.75
N VAL A 44 2.98 0.90 -7.43
CA VAL A 44 1.85 0.02 -7.14
C VAL A 44 1.99 -0.58 -5.74
N THR A 45 3.14 -1.11 -5.36
CA THR A 45 3.36 -1.66 -4.01
C THR A 45 3.17 -0.64 -2.89
N ARG A 46 3.48 0.64 -3.14
CA ARG A 46 3.20 1.71 -2.16
C ARG A 46 1.71 1.99 -2.03
N ILE A 47 0.95 1.95 -3.13
CA ILE A 47 -0.52 2.10 -3.10
C ILE A 47 -1.15 0.97 -2.30
N ASP A 48 -0.74 -0.27 -2.54
CA ASP A 48 -1.24 -1.44 -1.81
C ASP A 48 -0.97 -1.34 -0.30
N ALA A 49 0.23 -0.88 0.09
CA ALA A 49 0.57 -0.67 1.50
C ALA A 49 -0.30 0.40 2.17
N VAL A 50 -0.62 1.49 1.45
CA VAL A 50 -1.52 2.56 1.91
C VAL A 50 -2.94 2.02 2.10
N PHE A 51 -3.44 1.27 1.13
CA PHE A 51 -4.78 0.68 1.18
C PHE A 51 -4.89 -0.30 2.34
N SER A 52 -3.96 -1.22 2.46
CA SER A 52 -3.90 -2.21 3.55
C SER A 52 -3.85 -1.54 4.93
N SER A 53 -3.07 -0.46 5.08
CA SER A 53 -2.97 0.29 6.34
C SER A 53 -4.29 0.95 6.76
N ASN A 54 -5.05 1.51 5.81
CA ASN A 54 -6.36 2.11 6.09
C ASN A 54 -7.41 1.04 6.42
N THR A 55 -7.39 -0.08 5.70
CA THR A 55 -8.28 -1.22 5.95
C THR A 55 -8.07 -1.75 7.37
N ALA A 56 -6.84 -1.95 7.81
CA ALA A 56 -6.53 -2.44 9.15
C ALA A 56 -7.07 -1.54 10.28
N VAL A 57 -7.05 -0.20 10.11
CA VAL A 57 -7.61 0.72 11.11
C VAL A 57 -9.14 0.65 11.12
N ASN A 58 -9.77 0.50 9.96
CA ASN A 58 -11.22 0.35 9.89
C ASN A 58 -11.68 -0.99 10.48
N GLU A 59 -10.97 -2.08 10.20
CA GLU A 59 -11.22 -3.40 10.79
C GLU A 59 -11.07 -3.38 12.31
N LEU A 60 -10.07 -2.63 12.83
CA LEU A 60 -9.89 -2.45 14.27
C LEU A 60 -11.09 -1.72 14.89
N SER A 61 -11.57 -0.64 14.26
CA SER A 61 -12.75 0.11 14.73
C SER A 61 -14.00 -0.75 14.73
N GLU A 62 -14.24 -1.48 13.66
CA GLU A 62 -15.39 -2.37 13.53
C GLU A 62 -15.35 -3.50 14.56
N SER A 63 -14.16 -4.08 14.78
CA SER A 63 -13.99 -5.15 15.77
C SER A 63 -14.19 -4.67 17.20
N LEU A 64 -13.78 -3.44 17.53
CA LEU A 64 -14.05 -2.80 18.82
C LEU A 64 -15.56 -2.63 19.04
N GLU A 65 -16.29 -2.14 18.03
CA GLU A 65 -17.75 -1.98 18.07
C GLU A 65 -18.45 -3.33 18.24
N GLN A 66 -17.94 -4.38 17.60
CA GLN A 66 -18.49 -5.75 17.75
C GLN A 66 -18.30 -6.28 19.17
N VAL A 67 -17.17 -6.01 19.83
CA VAL A 67 -16.95 -6.37 21.24
C VAL A 67 -17.97 -5.65 22.12
N GLU A 68 -18.06 -4.32 22.00
CA GLU A 68 -19.01 -3.51 22.81
C GLU A 68 -20.46 -3.95 22.61
N SER A 69 -20.90 -4.12 21.37
CA SER A 69 -22.25 -4.57 21.02
C SER A 69 -22.60 -5.92 21.64
N THR A 70 -21.68 -6.87 21.62
CA THR A 70 -21.92 -8.22 22.18
C THR A 70 -21.91 -8.23 23.71
N VAL A 71 -21.09 -7.41 24.34
CA VAL A 71 -21.13 -7.19 25.79
C VAL A 71 -22.47 -6.60 26.18
N TYR A 72 -22.89 -5.51 25.54
CA TYR A 72 -24.17 -4.89 25.76
C TYR A 72 -25.36 -5.89 25.62
N GLU A 73 -25.33 -6.68 24.53
CA GLU A 73 -26.33 -7.73 24.31
C GLU A 73 -26.33 -8.76 25.45
N TYR A 74 -25.15 -9.23 25.88
CA TYR A 74 -25.03 -10.17 26.97
C TYR A 74 -25.52 -9.59 28.30
N LEU A 75 -25.22 -8.33 28.62
CA LEU A 75 -25.66 -7.67 29.81
C LEU A 75 -27.21 -7.56 29.87
N ASN A 76 -27.84 -7.39 28.71
CA ASN A 76 -29.32 -7.27 28.65
C ASN A 76 -30.02 -8.62 28.61
N THR A 77 -29.49 -9.61 27.90
CA THR A 77 -30.19 -10.87 27.62
C THR A 77 -29.72 -12.06 28.46
N LYS A 78 -28.46 -12.04 28.94
CA LYS A 78 -27.75 -13.20 29.49
C LYS A 78 -27.71 -14.43 28.53
N SER A 79 -27.84 -14.17 27.24
CA SER A 79 -27.84 -15.20 26.22
C SER A 79 -26.46 -15.89 26.14
N THR A 80 -26.48 -17.22 26.07
CA THR A 80 -25.24 -18.00 25.81
C THR A 80 -24.63 -17.62 24.47
N GLN A 81 -25.45 -17.36 23.46
CA GLN A 81 -25.00 -16.92 22.13
C GLN A 81 -24.27 -15.59 22.16
N ALA A 82 -24.80 -14.62 22.92
CA ALA A 82 -24.13 -13.31 23.09
C ALA A 82 -22.77 -13.46 23.79
N LEU A 83 -22.67 -14.36 24.77
CA LEU A 83 -21.41 -14.66 25.45
C LEU A 83 -20.38 -15.33 24.54
N GLU A 84 -20.81 -16.28 23.70
CA GLU A 84 -19.93 -16.91 22.69
C GLU A 84 -19.45 -15.90 21.65
N ASN A 85 -20.34 -15.04 21.17
CA ASN A 85 -20.01 -13.97 20.25
C ASN A 85 -19.00 -13.00 20.88
N TYR A 86 -19.20 -12.61 22.14
CA TYR A 86 -18.25 -11.76 22.87
C TYR A 86 -16.84 -12.36 22.86
N TYR A 87 -16.65 -13.61 23.29
CA TYR A 87 -15.31 -14.23 23.30
C TYR A 87 -14.69 -14.35 21.92
N ARG A 88 -15.50 -14.56 20.89
CA ARG A 88 -15.01 -14.62 19.52
C ARG A 88 -14.52 -13.24 19.03
N TYR A 89 -15.29 -12.18 19.29
CA TYR A 89 -14.92 -10.83 18.88
C TYR A 89 -13.79 -10.26 19.74
N GLU A 90 -13.76 -10.57 21.03
CA GLU A 90 -12.62 -10.27 21.89
C GLU A 90 -11.32 -10.81 21.36
N GLN A 91 -11.29 -12.09 20.93
CA GLN A 91 -10.10 -12.70 20.36
C GLN A 91 -9.71 -12.06 19.03
N ASN A 92 -10.69 -11.76 18.16
CA ASN A 92 -10.44 -11.06 16.92
C ASN A 92 -9.82 -9.66 17.16
N TYR A 93 -10.40 -8.92 18.09
CA TYR A 93 -9.90 -7.59 18.46
C TYR A 93 -8.48 -7.63 19.04
N LYS A 94 -8.15 -8.63 19.87
CA LYS A 94 -6.78 -8.86 20.37
C LYS A 94 -5.78 -9.06 19.23
N ASN A 95 -6.13 -9.89 18.26
CA ASN A 95 -5.26 -10.15 17.11
C ASN A 95 -5.00 -8.86 16.32
N LEU A 96 -6.03 -8.06 16.07
CA LEU A 96 -5.90 -6.78 15.36
C LEU A 96 -5.05 -5.75 16.12
N ILE A 97 -5.13 -5.73 17.46
CA ILE A 97 -4.27 -4.87 18.29
C ILE A 97 -2.79 -5.29 18.17
N GLU A 98 -2.52 -6.58 18.12
CA GLU A 98 -1.14 -7.10 17.98
C GLU A 98 -0.56 -6.78 16.60
N GLU A 99 -1.39 -6.76 15.56
CA GLU A 99 -0.99 -6.39 14.20
C GLU A 99 -0.69 -4.89 14.02
N LEU A 100 -1.12 -4.02 14.95
CA LEU A 100 -0.79 -2.60 14.97
C LEU A 100 0.71 -2.35 15.21
N ASN A 101 1.59 -2.99 14.47
CA ASN A 101 3.04 -2.88 14.69
C ASN A 101 3.78 -2.67 13.38
N ASP A 102 3.63 -1.49 12.78
CA ASP A 102 4.38 -1.14 11.58
C ASP A 102 5.71 -0.46 11.95
N ARG A 103 6.82 -1.05 11.51
CA ARG A 103 8.19 -0.65 11.88
C ARG A 103 8.65 0.67 11.25
N ASN A 104 7.94 1.18 10.27
CA ASN A 104 8.35 2.34 9.44
C ASN A 104 7.53 3.60 9.65
N LEU A 105 6.78 3.70 10.75
CA LEU A 105 5.87 4.81 10.99
C LEU A 105 6.55 6.03 11.62
N ASP A 106 5.95 7.20 11.36
CA ASP A 106 6.24 8.45 12.04
C ASP A 106 6.05 8.31 13.57
N ASN A 107 6.78 9.09 14.35
CA ASN A 107 6.73 9.04 15.81
C ASN A 107 5.33 9.32 16.36
N GLU A 108 4.54 10.19 15.71
CA GLU A 108 3.18 10.49 16.10
C GLU A 108 2.26 9.28 15.92
N VAL A 109 2.37 8.58 14.80
CA VAL A 109 1.62 7.35 14.53
C VAL A 109 1.97 6.26 15.55
N LYS A 110 3.27 6.05 15.83
CA LYS A 110 3.72 5.09 16.85
C LYS A 110 3.16 5.37 18.24
N MET A 111 3.09 6.66 18.60
CA MET A 111 2.52 7.06 19.89
C MET A 111 1.02 6.77 19.95
N LEU A 112 0.27 7.05 18.89
CA LEU A 112 -1.16 6.75 18.80
C LEU A 112 -1.41 5.24 18.89
N GLU A 113 -0.69 4.42 18.14
CA GLU A 113 -0.81 2.96 18.16
C GLU A 113 -0.49 2.37 19.54
N LYS A 114 0.58 2.87 20.19
CA LYS A 114 0.93 2.45 21.55
C LYS A 114 -0.18 2.81 22.55
N ASN A 115 -0.79 3.98 22.42
CA ASN A 115 -1.88 4.40 23.29
C ASN A 115 -3.13 3.57 23.05
N ILE A 116 -3.50 3.34 21.78
CA ILE A 116 -4.62 2.45 21.41
C ILE A 116 -4.40 1.08 22.05
N ARG A 117 -3.25 0.47 21.84
CA ARG A 117 -2.94 -0.86 22.40
C ARG A 117 -3.12 -0.91 23.90
N ARG A 118 -2.48 0.01 24.65
CA ARG A 118 -2.57 0.03 26.10
C ARG A 118 -3.98 0.24 26.61
N MET A 119 -4.76 1.14 25.97
CA MET A 119 -6.13 1.38 26.36
C MET A 119 -7.03 0.20 26.00
N SER A 120 -6.78 -0.46 24.86
CA SER A 120 -7.48 -1.68 24.45
C SER A 120 -7.24 -2.85 25.39
N GLU A 121 -6.00 -3.03 25.87
CA GLU A 121 -5.69 -4.05 26.91
C GLU A 121 -6.48 -3.79 28.17
N SER A 122 -6.51 -2.54 28.66
CA SER A 122 -7.31 -2.16 29.83
C SER A 122 -8.82 -2.31 29.59
N TYR A 123 -9.30 -1.95 28.40
CA TYR A 123 -10.69 -2.12 27.99
C TYR A 123 -11.12 -3.60 28.05
N LEU A 124 -10.33 -4.50 27.45
CA LEU A 124 -10.64 -5.93 27.43
C LEU A 124 -10.59 -6.55 28.84
N GLU A 125 -9.68 -6.10 29.70
CA GLU A 125 -9.65 -6.52 31.11
C GLU A 125 -10.93 -6.09 31.82
N GLN A 126 -11.35 -4.82 31.67
CA GLN A 126 -12.56 -4.27 32.27
C GLN A 126 -13.83 -4.94 31.74
N THR A 127 -13.89 -5.19 30.43
CA THR A 127 -15.00 -5.89 29.77
C THR A 127 -15.14 -7.33 30.29
N ASN A 128 -14.01 -8.03 30.48
CA ASN A 128 -14.06 -9.37 31.09
C ASN A 128 -14.54 -9.31 32.54
N GLU A 129 -14.13 -8.32 33.32
CA GLU A 129 -14.65 -8.12 34.68
C GLU A 129 -16.17 -7.88 34.68
N THR A 130 -16.67 -7.04 33.78
CA THR A 130 -18.10 -6.75 33.59
C THR A 130 -18.88 -8.04 33.30
N VAL A 131 -18.41 -8.84 32.34
CA VAL A 131 -19.00 -10.13 31.97
C VAL A 131 -19.01 -11.10 33.15
N GLN A 132 -17.89 -11.24 33.89
CA GLN A 132 -17.81 -12.14 35.06
C GLN A 132 -18.70 -11.67 36.21
N ALA A 133 -18.76 -10.37 36.48
CA ALA A 133 -19.63 -9.81 37.48
C ALA A 133 -21.12 -10.06 37.16
N LYS A 134 -21.51 -9.94 35.89
CA LYS A 134 -22.85 -10.27 35.40
C LYS A 134 -23.17 -11.75 35.56
N ARG A 135 -22.23 -12.63 35.27
CA ARG A 135 -22.36 -14.09 35.51
C ARG A 135 -22.55 -14.40 36.98
N GLY A 136 -21.77 -13.77 37.84
CA GLY A 136 -21.84 -13.90 39.31
C GLY A 136 -23.05 -13.19 39.96
N ARG A 137 -23.92 -12.54 39.17
CA ARG A 137 -25.07 -11.76 39.63
C ARG A 137 -24.73 -10.60 40.56
N ASN A 138 -23.50 -10.08 40.51
CA ASN A 138 -23.05 -8.91 41.25
C ASN A 138 -23.46 -7.65 40.47
N VAL A 139 -24.65 -7.11 40.83
CA VAL A 139 -25.29 -5.98 40.12
C VAL A 139 -24.46 -4.70 40.24
N GLU A 140 -23.95 -4.40 41.43
CA GLU A 140 -23.17 -3.20 41.69
C GLU A 140 -21.86 -3.24 40.87
N LYS A 141 -21.13 -4.34 40.99
CA LYS A 141 -19.86 -4.51 40.28
C LYS A 141 -19.98 -4.41 38.76
N TYR A 142 -20.98 -5.11 38.16
CA TYR A 142 -21.06 -5.08 36.69
C TYR A 142 -21.51 -3.71 36.16
N LYS A 143 -22.29 -2.93 36.91
CA LYS A 143 -22.66 -1.57 36.50
C LYS A 143 -21.46 -0.64 36.50
N THR A 144 -20.70 -0.62 37.60
CA THR A 144 -19.49 0.21 37.70
C THR A 144 -18.47 -0.18 36.67
N SER A 145 -18.20 -1.48 36.52
CA SER A 145 -17.24 -1.96 35.49
C SER A 145 -17.70 -1.62 34.07
N TYR A 146 -18.99 -1.62 33.78
CA TYR A 146 -19.54 -1.25 32.49
C TYR A 146 -19.39 0.25 32.19
N GLU A 147 -19.58 1.10 33.23
CA GLU A 147 -19.34 2.54 33.10
C GLU A 147 -17.87 2.83 32.79
N ASP A 148 -16.95 2.18 33.50
CA ASP A 148 -15.49 2.35 33.30
C ASP A 148 -15.06 1.83 31.90
N GLU A 149 -15.59 0.67 31.47
CA GLU A 149 -15.29 0.12 30.14
C GLU A 149 -15.82 1.00 29.01
N ASN A 150 -17.04 1.58 29.17
CA ASN A 150 -17.62 2.47 28.17
C ASN A 150 -16.81 3.77 28.03
N GLU A 151 -16.25 4.29 29.11
CA GLU A 151 -15.33 5.43 29.04
C GLU A 151 -14.06 5.08 28.24
N LEU A 152 -13.49 3.91 28.47
CA LEU A 152 -12.34 3.42 27.69
C LEU A 152 -12.68 3.21 26.20
N TYR A 153 -13.85 2.65 25.91
CA TYR A 153 -14.36 2.48 24.55
C TYR A 153 -14.40 3.81 23.80
N GLU A 154 -14.96 4.85 24.40
CA GLU A 154 -15.03 6.19 23.82
C GLU A 154 -13.63 6.79 23.56
N TYR A 155 -12.70 6.66 24.53
CA TYR A 155 -11.34 7.13 24.35
C TYR A 155 -10.63 6.39 23.22
N ILE A 156 -10.76 5.06 23.15
CA ILE A 156 -10.13 4.26 22.07
C ILE A 156 -10.66 4.72 20.72
N ASN A 157 -11.97 4.91 20.56
CA ASN A 157 -12.57 5.41 19.32
C ASN A 157 -12.00 6.77 18.90
N VAL A 158 -11.81 7.70 19.83
CA VAL A 158 -11.17 9.00 19.55
C VAL A 158 -9.74 8.82 19.05
N TYR A 159 -8.97 7.89 19.62
CA TYR A 159 -7.59 7.63 19.19
C TYR A 159 -7.53 6.90 17.84
N ILE A 160 -8.42 5.94 17.60
CA ILE A 160 -8.57 5.27 16.29
C ILE A 160 -8.93 6.30 15.21
N TYR A 161 -9.87 7.20 15.48
CA TYR A 161 -10.23 8.29 14.56
C TYR A 161 -9.03 9.20 14.25
N LYS A 162 -8.25 9.59 15.27
CA LYS A 162 -7.02 10.40 15.08
C LYS A 162 -6.00 9.64 14.24
N LEU A 163 -5.79 8.35 14.51
CA LEU A 163 -4.88 7.50 13.75
C LEU A 163 -5.31 7.40 12.29
N ASN A 164 -6.59 7.17 12.04
CA ASN A 164 -7.16 7.08 10.69
C ASN A 164 -6.97 8.40 9.93
N ASN A 165 -7.27 9.54 10.54
CA ASN A 165 -7.06 10.85 9.93
C ASN A 165 -5.59 11.15 9.62
N LEU A 166 -4.67 10.81 10.53
CA LEU A 166 -3.24 11.02 10.32
C LEU A 166 -2.73 10.14 9.18
N ARG A 167 -3.09 8.87 9.16
CA ARG A 167 -2.76 7.93 8.08
C ARG A 167 -3.35 8.39 6.75
N PHE A 168 -4.63 8.79 6.72
CA PHE A 168 -5.27 9.32 5.51
C PHE A 168 -4.56 10.56 4.97
N LYS A 169 -4.19 11.52 5.83
CA LYS A 169 -3.45 12.72 5.43
C LYS A 169 -2.08 12.39 4.82
N THR A 170 -1.32 11.53 5.48
CA THR A 170 0.00 11.09 5.02
C THR A 170 -0.12 10.30 3.70
N ASN A 171 -1.10 9.41 3.61
CA ASN A 171 -1.36 8.59 2.45
C ASN A 171 -1.85 9.42 1.25
N SER A 172 -2.71 10.41 1.47
CA SER A 172 -3.17 11.32 0.43
C SER A 172 -2.02 12.15 -0.16
N ALA A 173 -1.12 12.67 0.68
CA ALA A 173 0.07 13.38 0.22
C ALA A 173 1.00 12.47 -0.61
N ASN A 174 1.26 11.25 -0.13
CA ASN A 174 2.05 10.26 -0.84
C ASN A 174 1.40 9.85 -2.17
N TYR A 175 0.08 9.70 -2.22
CA TYR A 175 -0.67 9.38 -3.43
C TYR A 175 -0.55 10.49 -4.48
N GLN A 176 -0.65 11.76 -4.09
CA GLN A 176 -0.46 12.89 -5.01
C GLN A 176 0.96 12.93 -5.58
N LEU A 177 1.99 12.73 -4.75
CA LEU A 177 3.38 12.64 -5.22
C LEU A 177 3.56 11.48 -6.21
N LEU A 178 2.91 10.37 -5.96
CA LEU A 178 2.94 9.20 -6.83
C LEU A 178 2.27 9.45 -8.17
N LEU A 179 1.11 10.13 -8.20
CA LEU A 179 0.45 10.54 -9.44
C LEU A 179 1.32 11.49 -10.27
N LEU A 180 2.01 12.43 -9.62
CA LEU A 180 2.96 13.31 -10.30
C LEU A 180 4.13 12.52 -10.90
N ALA A 181 4.71 11.60 -10.14
CA ALA A 181 5.80 10.73 -10.63
C ALA A 181 5.34 9.87 -11.82
N MET A 182 4.15 9.28 -11.76
CA MET A 182 3.59 8.50 -12.88
C MET A 182 3.36 9.36 -14.13
N ASN A 183 2.90 10.61 -13.97
CA ASN A 183 2.71 11.53 -15.09
C ASN A 183 4.05 11.89 -15.76
N VAL A 184 5.10 12.10 -14.97
CA VAL A 184 6.46 12.33 -15.49
C VAL A 184 6.97 11.09 -16.22
N LEU A 185 6.80 9.89 -15.65
CA LEU A 185 7.19 8.62 -16.27
C LEU A 185 6.45 8.39 -17.61
N TYR A 186 5.15 8.68 -17.66
CA TYR A 186 4.35 8.58 -18.87
C TYR A 186 4.88 9.51 -19.98
N LYS A 187 5.15 10.78 -19.67
CA LYS A 187 5.73 11.73 -20.62
C LYS A 187 7.11 11.28 -21.11
N LEU A 188 7.94 10.77 -20.20
CA LEU A 188 9.26 10.24 -20.53
C LEU A 188 9.16 9.02 -21.48
N CYS A 189 8.22 8.13 -21.22
CA CYS A 189 7.96 6.96 -22.08
C CYS A 189 7.57 7.38 -23.51
N ILE A 190 6.65 8.34 -23.66
CA ILE A 190 6.26 8.88 -24.96
C ILE A 190 7.46 9.53 -25.66
N PHE A 191 8.26 10.32 -24.95
CA PHE A 191 9.45 10.96 -25.52
C PHE A 191 10.45 9.92 -26.04
N VAL A 192 10.73 8.88 -25.27
CA VAL A 192 11.63 7.78 -25.69
C VAL A 192 11.09 7.06 -26.92
N MET A 193 9.79 6.76 -26.96
CA MET A 193 9.16 6.15 -28.15
C MET A 193 9.33 7.02 -29.41
N LEU A 194 9.12 8.33 -29.29
CA LEU A 194 9.31 9.26 -30.41
C LEU A 194 10.75 9.31 -30.90
N VAL A 195 11.72 9.32 -29.97
CA VAL A 195 13.17 9.30 -30.32
C VAL A 195 13.54 8.00 -31.04
N VAL A 196 13.11 6.85 -30.53
CA VAL A 196 13.37 5.54 -31.16
C VAL A 196 12.73 5.48 -32.55
N TYR A 197 11.50 5.98 -32.72
CA TYR A 197 10.83 6.02 -34.02
C TYR A 197 11.57 6.94 -35.01
N ALA A 198 11.97 8.14 -34.57
CA ALA A 198 12.74 9.08 -35.41
C ALA A 198 14.10 8.50 -35.85
N LEU A 199 14.82 7.85 -34.94
CA LEU A 199 16.08 7.16 -35.27
C LEU A 199 15.86 6.00 -36.25
N GLY A 200 14.81 5.22 -36.09
CA GLY A 200 14.41 4.15 -36.99
C GLY A 200 14.13 4.68 -38.41
N LEU A 201 13.40 5.78 -38.54
CA LEU A 201 13.17 6.44 -39.86
C LEU A 201 14.44 6.99 -40.45
N ALA A 202 15.33 7.62 -39.67
CA ALA A 202 16.62 8.12 -40.16
C ALA A 202 17.51 7.00 -40.69
N VAL A 203 17.56 5.88 -39.97
CA VAL A 203 18.33 4.69 -40.40
C VAL A 203 17.77 4.08 -41.67
N THR A 204 16.46 3.92 -41.78
CA THR A 204 15.80 3.38 -43.01
C THR A 204 15.99 4.31 -44.19
N THR A 205 15.87 5.61 -44.03
CA THR A 205 16.09 6.57 -45.13
C THR A 205 17.56 6.57 -45.61
N LEU A 206 18.53 6.47 -44.71
CA LEU A 206 19.96 6.34 -45.04
C LEU A 206 20.28 5.02 -45.77
N LEU A 207 19.67 3.91 -45.36
CA LEU A 207 19.81 2.62 -46.04
C LEU A 207 19.27 2.67 -47.47
N VAL A 208 18.02 3.18 -47.62
CA VAL A 208 17.39 3.30 -48.95
C VAL A 208 18.20 4.22 -49.86
N ARG A 209 18.65 5.37 -49.32
CA ARG A 209 19.49 6.31 -50.13
C ARG A 209 20.82 5.70 -50.58
N ASN A 210 21.46 4.87 -49.72
CA ASN A 210 22.70 4.18 -50.08
C ASN A 210 22.50 2.98 -51.02
N MET A 211 21.30 2.41 -51.06
CA MET A 211 20.97 1.34 -52.04
C MET A 211 20.58 1.86 -53.42
N ILE A 212 19.98 3.07 -53.49
CA ILE A 212 19.50 3.65 -54.77
C ILE A 212 20.56 4.48 -55.50
N ARG A 213 21.61 4.93 -54.79
CA ARG A 213 22.76 5.56 -55.44
C ARG A 213 23.84 4.52 -55.70
N PRO A 214 24.02 4.10 -56.98
CA PRO A 214 25.15 3.25 -57.37
C PRO A 214 26.49 4.01 -57.29
#